data_caea2cc7ee585e92a9e3a0e4474ff3a6
#
_entry.id   caea2cc7ee585e92a9e3a0e4474ff3a6
#
_cell.length_a   1.000
_cell.length_b   1.000
_cell.length_c   1.000
_cell.angle_alpha   90.00
_cell.angle_beta   90.00
_cell.angle_gamma   90.00
#
_symmetry.space_group_name_H-M   'P 1'
#
loop_
_entity.id
_entity.type
_entity.pdbx_description
1 polymer ?
#
loop_
_entity_poly.entity_id
_entity_poly.type
_entity_poly.pdbx_seq_one_letter_code
_entity_poly.pdbx_strand_id
1 'polypeptide(L)' 'MKYKKVIGNTPSGGDYSEIYYFDSNLNNVDEKVASKCIIREFKSDGTLVQETFGFCNKDNKLL' A
#
# COMPACT_ATOMS: atom_id res chain seq x y z
N MET A 1 8.21 -5.89 8.64
CA MET A 1 7.46 -6.25 7.43
C MET A 1 7.88 -5.32 6.30
N LYS A 2 8.11 -5.87 5.11
CA LYS A 2 8.49 -5.07 3.94
C LYS A 2 7.34 -4.18 3.49
N TYR A 3 7.65 -2.95 3.15
CA TYR A 3 6.68 -2.04 2.55
C TYR A 3 7.41 -0.96 1.74
N LYS A 4 6.65 -0.29 0.88
CA LYS A 4 7.13 0.82 0.07
C LYS A 4 6.50 2.11 0.61
N LYS A 5 7.31 3.11 0.89
CA LYS A 5 6.81 4.41 1.34
C LYS A 5 6.79 5.38 0.17
N VAL A 6 5.65 6.03 -0.03
CA VAL A 6 5.46 7.01 -1.11
C VAL A 6 5.10 8.34 -0.49
N ILE A 7 5.96 9.33 -0.67
CA ILE A 7 5.74 10.68 -0.14
C ILE A 7 4.95 11.48 -1.17
N GLY A 8 3.93 12.19 -0.71
CA GLY A 8 3.13 13.06 -1.56
C GLY A 8 1.66 12.96 -1.21
N ASN A 9 0.87 13.85 -1.77
CA ASN A 9 -0.56 13.90 -1.50
C ASN A 9 -1.23 12.60 -1.93
N THR A 10 -2.07 12.05 -1.04
CA THR A 10 -2.82 10.84 -1.33
C THR A 10 -4.24 11.17 -1.75
N PRO A 11 -4.95 10.25 -2.43
CA PRO A 11 -6.33 10.50 -2.85
C PRO A 11 -7.28 10.85 -1.71
N SER A 12 -7.00 10.37 -0.49
CA SER A 12 -7.85 10.63 0.68
C SER A 12 -7.42 11.86 1.46
N GLY A 13 -6.50 12.65 0.93
CA GLY A 13 -6.05 13.88 1.59
C GLY A 13 -4.92 13.69 2.58
N GLY A 14 -4.23 12.55 2.54
CA GLY A 14 -3.05 12.33 3.35
C GLY A 14 -1.80 12.93 2.72
N ASP A 15 -0.67 12.81 3.43
CA ASP A 15 0.60 13.39 3.03
C ASP A 15 1.61 12.34 2.56
N TYR A 16 1.41 11.08 2.93
CA TYR A 16 2.22 9.97 2.45
C TYR A 16 1.43 8.67 2.57
N SER A 17 1.94 7.63 1.91
CA SER A 17 1.35 6.30 2.01
C SER A 17 2.40 5.23 2.24
N GLU A 18 1.98 4.11 2.82
CA GLU A 18 2.76 2.89 2.96
C GLU A 18 2.02 1.79 2.22
N ILE A 19 2.73 1.09 1.35
CA ILE A 19 2.14 0.02 0.53
C ILE A 19 2.79 -1.30 0.92
N TYR A 20 1.96 -2.23 1.36
CA TYR A 20 2.39 -3.58 1.77
C TYR A 20 1.93 -4.57 0.72
N TYR A 21 2.82 -5.49 0.34
CA TYR A 21 2.57 -6.46 -0.72
C TYR A 21 2.54 -7.86 -0.16
N PHE A 22 1.62 -8.68 -0.67
CA PHE A 22 1.42 -10.05 -0.20
C PHE A 22 1.19 -10.99 -1.37
N ASP A 23 1.56 -12.25 -1.20
CA ASP A 23 1.18 -13.30 -2.15
C ASP A 23 -0.22 -13.83 -1.80
N SER A 24 -0.69 -14.85 -2.54
CA SER A 24 -2.01 -15.42 -2.32
C SER A 24 -2.16 -16.13 -0.97
N ASN A 25 -1.05 -16.48 -0.34
CA ASN A 25 -1.03 -17.11 1.00
C ASN A 25 -0.83 -16.07 2.11
N LEU A 26 -0.89 -14.79 1.78
CA LEU A 26 -0.73 -13.67 2.71
C LEU A 26 0.67 -13.56 3.31
N ASN A 27 1.68 -14.09 2.64
CA ASN A 27 3.07 -13.83 2.99
C ASN A 27 3.47 -12.47 2.45
N ASN A 28 4.19 -11.68 3.25
CA ASN A 28 4.71 -10.39 2.81
C ASN A 28 5.86 -10.63 1.83
N VAL A 29 5.71 -10.12 0.61
CA VAL A 29 6.64 -10.37 -0.50
C VAL A 29 6.98 -9.08 -1.22
N ASP A 30 7.92 -9.15 -2.17
CA ASP A 30 8.24 -8.02 -3.04
C ASP A 30 7.06 -7.67 -3.95
N GLU A 31 6.96 -6.41 -4.31
CA GLU A 31 5.90 -5.94 -5.20
C GLU A 31 5.86 -6.68 -6.53
N LYS A 32 7.00 -7.17 -7.02
CA LYS A 32 7.09 -7.85 -8.31
C LYS A 32 6.36 -9.19 -8.35
N VAL A 33 6.20 -9.83 -7.19
CA VAL A 33 5.55 -11.14 -7.10
C VAL A 33 4.24 -11.08 -6.34
N ALA A 34 3.81 -9.91 -5.94
CA ALA A 34 2.61 -9.74 -5.14
C ALA A 34 1.35 -9.89 -5.99
N SER A 35 0.33 -10.47 -5.38
CA SER A 35 -1.02 -10.53 -5.96
C SER A 35 -2.02 -9.70 -5.15
N LYS A 36 -1.68 -9.37 -3.90
CA LYS A 36 -2.53 -8.57 -3.01
C LYS A 36 -1.71 -7.43 -2.42
N CYS A 37 -2.37 -6.32 -2.12
CA CYS A 37 -1.71 -5.21 -1.46
C CYS A 37 -2.61 -4.50 -0.48
N ILE A 38 -1.98 -3.85 0.49
CA ILE A 38 -2.63 -2.97 1.45
C ILE A 38 -1.96 -1.62 1.31
N ILE A 39 -2.77 -0.57 1.14
CA ILE A 39 -2.29 0.80 1.07
C ILE A 39 -2.83 1.54 2.28
N ARG A 40 -1.94 2.11 3.08
CA ARG A 40 -2.29 2.94 4.23
C ARG A 40 -1.87 4.36 3.95
N GLU A 41 -2.79 5.29 4.11
CA GLU A 41 -2.56 6.70 3.85
C GLU A 41 -2.52 7.45 5.18
N PHE A 42 -1.52 8.32 5.33
CA PHE A 42 -1.24 8.99 6.60
C PHE A 42 -1.07 10.49 6.41
N LYS A 43 -1.38 11.24 7.48
CA LYS A 43 -0.96 12.62 7.62
C LYS A 43 0.52 12.68 8.00
N SER A 44 1.13 13.86 7.84
CA SER A 44 2.54 14.07 8.18
C SER A 44 2.87 13.78 9.65
N ASP A 45 1.87 13.86 10.54
CA ASP A 45 2.03 13.55 11.96
C ASP A 45 1.89 12.06 12.29
N GLY A 46 1.65 11.22 11.27
CA GLY A 46 1.48 9.79 11.46
C GLY A 46 0.05 9.32 11.66
N THR A 47 -0.92 10.24 11.62
CA THR A 47 -2.33 9.87 11.76
C THR A 47 -2.81 9.11 10.53
N LEU A 48 -3.39 7.91 10.74
CA LEU A 48 -3.95 7.12 9.65
C LEU A 48 -5.22 7.79 9.12
N VAL A 49 -5.25 8.07 7.81
CA VAL A 49 -6.40 8.67 7.15
C VAL A 49 -7.29 7.61 6.55
N GLN A 50 -6.70 6.64 5.85
CA GLN A 50 -7.46 5.60 5.18
C GLN A 50 -6.59 4.38 4.96
N GLU A 51 -7.24 3.20 4.97
CA GLU A 51 -6.61 1.94 4.62
C GLU A 51 -7.45 1.28 3.54
N THR A 52 -6.78 0.84 2.47
CA THR A 52 -7.43 0.16 1.36
C THR A 52 -6.67 -1.12 1.07
N PHE A 53 -7.38 -2.22 0.79
CA PHE A 53 -6.72 -3.46 0.40
C PHE A 53 -7.47 -4.13 -0.75
N GLY A 54 -6.75 -4.96 -1.49
CA GLY A 54 -7.33 -5.66 -2.62
C GLY A 54 -6.26 -6.38 -3.42
N PHE A 55 -6.60 -6.69 -4.67
CA PHE A 55 -5.67 -7.33 -5.59
C PHE A 55 -4.84 -6.28 -6.32
N CYS A 56 -3.55 -6.56 -6.51
CA CYS A 56 -2.70 -5.73 -7.35
C CYS A 56 -2.87 -6.16 -8.79
N ASN A 57 -2.80 -5.19 -9.72
CA ASN A 57 -2.72 -5.53 -11.13
C ASN A 57 -1.28 -5.84 -11.50
N LYS A 58 -1.04 -6.14 -12.79
CA LYS A 58 0.31 -6.48 -13.28
C LYS A 58 1.33 -5.35 -13.12
N ASP A 59 0.85 -4.12 -12.91
CA ASP A 59 1.70 -2.95 -12.69
C ASP A 59 1.85 -2.63 -11.19
N ASN A 60 1.39 -3.53 -10.32
CA ASN A 60 1.42 -3.40 -8.86
C ASN A 60 0.58 -2.24 -8.34
N LYS A 61 -0.53 -1.98 -9.02
CA LYS A 61 -1.51 -0.99 -8.58
C LYS A 61 -2.78 -1.69 -8.18
N LEU A 62 -3.51 -1.11 -7.23
CA LEU A 62 -4.82 -1.62 -6.84
C LEU A 62 -5.79 -1.60 -8.03
N LEU A 63 -6.51 -2.68 -8.17
CA LEU A 63 -7.54 -2.80 -9.19
C LEU A 63 -8.83 -2.08 -8.79
#